data_847944590b5940e69c204929a778361d
#
_entry.id   847944590b5940e69c204929a778361d
#
_cell.length_a   1.000
_cell.length_b   1.000
_cell.length_c   1.000
_cell.angle_alpha   90.00
_cell.angle_beta   90.00
_cell.angle_gamma   90.00
#
_symmetry.space_group_name_H-M   'P 1'
#
loop_
_entity.id
_entity.type
_entity.pdbx_description
1 polymer ?
#
loop_
_entity_poly.entity_id
_entity_poly.type
_entity_poly.pdbx_seq_one_letter_code
_entity_poly.pdbx_strand_id
1 'polypeptide(L)'
;EYIVTWGWGHLVTLADPEGYDKKLKTWRMEDLPMMPERFKLVVIPQTRGQFQAVKSLIERKDVAEIIIATDAGREGELVARWILAKAGNKKPLKRLWISSVTDKAIRDGFAHLKNAKEYENLYHAATARAESDWLVGINATRALTCKYNAQLSCGRVQTPTLAMIAAREEE
;
A
#
# COMPACT_ATOMS: atom_id res chain seq x y z
N GLU A 1 0.64 28.13 -9.87
CA GLU A 1 -0.43 27.87 -8.90
C GLU A 1 -0.44 26.37 -8.58
N TYR A 2 -0.68 26.00 -7.30
CA TYR A 2 -0.74 24.61 -6.84
C TYR A 2 -2.13 24.27 -6.32
N ILE A 3 -2.57 23.07 -6.59
CA ILE A 3 -3.76 22.46 -5.97
C ILE A 3 -3.25 21.38 -5.01
N VAL A 4 -3.64 21.49 -3.73
CA VAL A 4 -3.20 20.57 -2.69
C VAL A 4 -4.34 19.62 -2.33
N THR A 5 -4.02 18.33 -2.26
CA THR A 5 -4.92 17.29 -1.77
C THR A 5 -4.14 16.28 -0.93
N TRP A 6 -4.83 15.41 -0.21
CA TRP A 6 -4.21 14.48 0.72
C TRP A 6 -4.94 13.14 0.79
N GLY A 7 -4.28 12.14 1.36
CA GLY A 7 -4.87 10.88 1.78
C GLY A 7 -5.03 10.82 3.30
N TRP A 8 -5.98 10.04 3.77
CA TRP A 8 -6.14 9.67 5.18
C TRP A 8 -5.47 8.32 5.45
N GLY A 9 -4.16 8.22 5.22
CA GLY A 9 -3.46 6.96 5.11
C GLY A 9 -3.72 6.27 3.76
N HIS A 10 -3.88 4.96 3.77
CA HIS A 10 -4.17 4.20 2.54
C HIS A 10 -5.59 4.46 2.03
N LEU A 11 -5.72 4.87 0.76
CA LEU A 11 -7.00 4.95 0.05
C LEU A 11 -7.21 3.73 -0.87
N VAL A 12 -6.13 3.05 -1.18
CA VAL A 12 -6.07 1.88 -2.07
C VAL A 12 -5.29 0.78 -1.38
N THR A 13 -5.73 -0.45 -1.56
CA THR A 13 -5.10 -1.65 -1.00
C THR A 13 -5.11 -2.79 -2.01
N LEU A 14 -4.42 -3.90 -1.69
CA LEU A 14 -4.57 -5.16 -2.42
C LEU A 14 -5.95 -5.75 -2.16
N ALA A 15 -6.54 -6.38 -3.18
CA ALA A 15 -7.83 -7.02 -3.06
C ALA A 15 -7.77 -8.20 -2.09
N ASP A 16 -8.84 -8.40 -1.33
CA ASP A 16 -9.05 -9.61 -0.56
C ASP A 16 -9.23 -10.84 -1.47
N PRO A 17 -9.05 -12.06 -0.97
CA PRO A 17 -9.18 -13.30 -1.77
C PRO A 17 -10.46 -13.39 -2.60
N GLU A 18 -11.60 -13.00 -2.05
CA GLU A 18 -12.87 -12.97 -2.79
C GLU A 18 -12.91 -12.00 -3.97
N GLY A 19 -12.01 -11.04 -4.03
CA GLY A 19 -11.82 -10.15 -5.19
C GLY A 19 -11.19 -10.85 -6.40
N TYR A 20 -10.60 -12.03 -6.19
CA TYR A 20 -10.05 -12.90 -7.24
C TYR A 20 -11.04 -13.99 -7.63
N ASP A 21 -11.61 -14.70 -6.66
CA ASP A 21 -12.64 -15.72 -6.84
C ASP A 21 -13.60 -15.70 -5.64
N LYS A 22 -14.90 -15.59 -5.90
CA LYS A 22 -15.94 -15.54 -4.87
C LYS A 22 -15.94 -16.74 -3.93
N LYS A 23 -15.51 -17.94 -4.39
CA LYS A 23 -15.39 -19.13 -3.57
C LYS A 23 -14.39 -18.97 -2.42
N LEU A 24 -13.36 -18.12 -2.60
CA LEU A 24 -12.33 -17.85 -1.61
C LEU A 24 -12.82 -17.01 -0.41
N LYS A 25 -14.09 -16.58 -0.41
CA LYS A 25 -14.73 -15.99 0.76
C LYS A 25 -14.87 -17.00 1.90
N THR A 26 -15.14 -18.26 1.58
CA THR A 26 -15.14 -19.37 2.54
C THR A 26 -13.73 -19.90 2.72
N TRP A 27 -13.30 -20.05 3.96
CA TRP A 27 -11.96 -20.55 4.25
C TRP A 27 -11.94 -22.07 4.25
N ARG A 28 -11.17 -22.65 3.33
CA ARG A 28 -11.02 -24.09 3.18
C ARG A 28 -9.55 -24.42 2.92
N MET A 29 -9.07 -25.52 3.49
CA MET A 29 -7.69 -25.97 3.32
C MET A 29 -7.37 -26.30 1.86
N GLU A 30 -8.34 -26.85 1.13
CA GLU A 30 -8.20 -27.25 -0.28
C GLU A 30 -8.00 -26.08 -1.26
N ASP A 31 -8.35 -24.85 -0.85
CA ASP A 31 -8.16 -23.65 -1.66
C ASP A 31 -6.76 -23.01 -1.45
N LEU A 32 -5.90 -23.61 -0.65
CA LEU A 32 -4.55 -23.11 -0.35
C LEU A 32 -3.46 -23.87 -1.14
N PRO A 33 -2.37 -23.22 -1.53
CA PRO A 33 -2.08 -21.80 -1.35
C PRO A 33 -2.81 -20.91 -2.39
N MET A 34 -3.28 -19.76 -1.95
CA MET A 34 -3.80 -18.73 -2.85
C MET A 34 -2.61 -17.92 -3.39
N MET A 35 -2.38 -17.99 -4.69
CA MET A 35 -1.27 -17.33 -5.38
C MET A 35 -1.81 -16.63 -6.64
N PRO A 36 -2.28 -15.38 -6.51
CA PRO A 36 -2.75 -14.64 -7.69
C PRO A 36 -1.60 -14.39 -8.66
N GLU A 37 -1.82 -14.61 -9.94
CA GLU A 37 -0.82 -14.28 -10.98
C GLU A 37 -0.53 -12.79 -11.04
N ARG A 38 -1.53 -11.96 -10.74
CA ARG A 38 -1.42 -10.50 -10.66
C ARG A 38 -2.24 -9.98 -9.48
N PHE A 39 -1.62 -9.16 -8.66
CA PHE A 39 -2.31 -8.48 -7.58
C PHE A 39 -3.23 -7.39 -8.11
N LYS A 40 -4.44 -7.33 -7.55
CA LYS A 40 -5.46 -6.33 -7.90
C LYS A 40 -5.48 -5.23 -6.85
N LEU A 41 -5.42 -3.98 -7.29
CA LEU A 41 -5.63 -2.83 -6.44
C LEU A 41 -7.12 -2.50 -6.34
N VAL A 42 -7.61 -2.28 -5.14
CA VAL A 42 -8.99 -1.88 -4.84
C VAL A 42 -9.02 -0.63 -3.98
N VAL A 43 -10.04 0.20 -4.19
CA VAL A 43 -10.29 1.36 -3.32
C VAL A 43 -10.89 0.86 -2.01
N ILE A 44 -10.35 1.31 -0.89
CA ILE A 44 -10.86 0.99 0.44
C ILE A 44 -12.25 1.62 0.58
N PRO A 45 -13.30 0.84 0.89
CA PRO A 45 -14.68 1.34 0.89
C PRO A 45 -14.88 2.58 1.77
N GLN A 46 -14.26 2.60 2.95
CA GLN A 46 -14.37 3.68 3.95
C GLN A 46 -13.75 5.01 3.45
N THR A 47 -12.77 4.93 2.56
CA THR A 47 -12.05 6.10 2.03
C THR A 47 -12.45 6.46 0.60
N ARG A 48 -13.51 5.84 0.08
CA ARG A 48 -13.96 6.03 -1.32
C ARG A 48 -14.22 7.49 -1.66
N GLY A 49 -14.82 8.25 -0.76
CA GLY A 49 -15.09 9.68 -0.95
C GLY A 49 -13.80 10.47 -1.19
N GLN A 50 -12.80 10.26 -0.34
CA GLN A 50 -11.50 10.91 -0.47
C GLN A 50 -10.74 10.45 -1.73
N PHE A 51 -10.80 9.17 -2.07
CA PHE A 51 -10.23 8.67 -3.32
C PHE A 51 -10.86 9.37 -4.54
N GLN A 52 -12.19 9.54 -4.57
CA GLN A 52 -12.87 10.23 -5.68
C GLN A 52 -12.48 11.71 -5.76
N ALA A 53 -12.35 12.40 -4.61
CA ALA A 53 -11.87 13.77 -4.57
C ALA A 53 -10.47 13.90 -5.18
N VAL A 54 -9.53 13.04 -4.75
CA VAL A 54 -8.16 13.01 -5.31
C VAL A 54 -8.18 12.68 -6.80
N LYS A 55 -8.94 11.66 -7.21
CA LYS A 55 -9.06 11.25 -8.60
C LYS A 55 -9.58 12.39 -9.49
N SER A 56 -10.61 13.10 -9.05
CA SER A 56 -11.19 14.21 -9.82
C SER A 56 -10.17 15.33 -10.07
N LEU A 57 -9.28 15.59 -9.10
CA LEU A 57 -8.19 16.56 -9.25
C LEU A 57 -7.11 16.05 -10.21
N ILE A 58 -6.76 14.77 -10.15
CA ILE A 58 -5.80 14.14 -11.09
C ILE A 58 -6.31 14.23 -12.53
N GLU A 59 -7.61 14.07 -12.75
CA GLU A 59 -8.23 14.06 -14.08
C GLU A 59 -8.43 15.47 -14.69
N ARG A 60 -8.26 16.54 -13.93
CA ARG A 60 -8.40 17.92 -14.41
C ARG A 60 -7.46 18.20 -15.57
N LYS A 61 -7.96 18.83 -16.62
CA LYS A 61 -7.18 19.16 -17.84
C LYS A 61 -6.16 20.28 -17.62
N ASP A 62 -6.43 21.18 -16.69
CA ASP A 62 -5.57 22.31 -16.31
C ASP A 62 -4.41 21.92 -15.37
N VAL A 63 -4.38 20.69 -14.86
CA VAL A 63 -3.26 20.16 -14.09
C VAL A 63 -2.22 19.57 -15.05
N ALA A 64 -1.04 20.19 -15.11
CA ALA A 64 0.03 19.78 -16.03
C ALA A 64 0.87 18.60 -15.50
N GLU A 65 1.16 18.57 -14.19
CA GLU A 65 1.99 17.56 -13.54
C GLU A 65 1.50 17.30 -12.12
N ILE A 66 1.92 16.18 -11.53
CA ILE A 66 1.60 15.83 -10.16
C ILE A 66 2.88 15.74 -9.33
N ILE A 67 2.85 16.36 -8.17
CA ILE A 67 3.92 16.30 -7.19
C ILE A 67 3.51 15.35 -6.07
N ILE A 68 4.24 14.26 -5.92
CA ILE A 68 4.09 13.33 -4.81
C ILE A 68 4.78 13.96 -3.59
N ALA A 69 4.00 14.31 -2.57
CA ALA A 69 4.46 14.97 -1.34
C ALA A 69 4.16 14.13 -0.09
N THR A 70 3.94 12.83 -0.25
CA THR A 70 3.82 11.86 0.85
C THR A 70 5.15 11.65 1.55
N ASP A 71 5.14 10.98 2.70
CA ASP A 71 6.34 10.73 3.51
C ASP A 71 7.53 10.24 2.68
N ALA A 72 8.73 10.68 3.07
CA ALA A 72 9.98 10.29 2.44
C ALA A 72 10.37 8.87 2.88
N GLY A 73 9.77 7.86 2.25
CA GLY A 73 9.99 6.46 2.58
C GLY A 73 9.18 5.50 1.70
N ARG A 74 9.36 4.21 1.95
CA ARG A 74 8.68 3.13 1.21
C ARG A 74 7.16 3.24 1.24
N GLU A 75 6.60 3.49 2.42
CA GLU A 75 5.14 3.61 2.60
C GLU A 75 4.58 4.81 1.86
N GLY A 76 5.24 5.97 1.94
CA GLY A 76 4.81 7.16 1.22
C GLY A 76 4.81 6.96 -0.29
N GLU A 77 5.84 6.28 -0.85
CA GLU A 77 5.87 5.91 -2.25
C GLU A 77 4.74 4.94 -2.62
N LEU A 78 4.53 3.90 -1.81
CA LEU A 78 3.47 2.91 -2.04
C LEU A 78 2.09 3.55 -2.09
N VAL A 79 1.75 4.32 -1.05
CA VAL A 79 0.45 4.99 -0.92
C VAL A 79 0.17 5.88 -2.12
N ALA A 80 1.12 6.77 -2.46
CA ALA A 80 0.95 7.69 -3.58
C ALA A 80 0.81 6.97 -4.92
N ARG A 81 1.71 6.02 -5.20
CA ARG A 81 1.73 5.31 -6.48
C ARG A 81 0.51 4.43 -6.68
N TRP A 82 0.01 3.78 -5.64
CA TRP A 82 -1.22 2.99 -5.74
C TRP A 82 -2.45 3.85 -6.01
N ILE A 83 -2.54 5.04 -5.39
CA ILE A 83 -3.61 6.00 -5.67
C ILE A 83 -3.54 6.45 -7.13
N LEU A 84 -2.36 6.84 -7.61
CA LEU A 84 -2.15 7.29 -8.99
C LEU A 84 -2.44 6.19 -10.02
N ALA A 85 -1.98 4.98 -9.76
CA ALA A 85 -2.24 3.82 -10.62
C ALA A 85 -3.75 3.50 -10.67
N LYS A 86 -4.41 3.48 -9.52
CA LYS A 86 -5.86 3.21 -9.43
C LYS A 86 -6.71 4.31 -10.03
N ALA A 87 -6.25 5.56 -9.98
CA ALA A 87 -6.87 6.70 -10.64
C ALA A 87 -6.64 6.73 -12.16
N GLY A 88 -5.70 5.93 -12.68
CA GLY A 88 -5.35 5.89 -14.10
C GLY A 88 -4.54 7.11 -14.54
N ASN A 89 -3.66 7.62 -13.67
CA ASN A 89 -2.85 8.79 -13.98
C ASN A 89 -1.94 8.56 -15.19
N LYS A 90 -1.89 9.55 -16.08
CA LYS A 90 -0.98 9.60 -17.24
C LYS A 90 -0.08 10.85 -17.24
N LYS A 91 -0.23 11.70 -16.22
CA LYS A 91 0.54 12.95 -16.14
C LYS A 91 1.94 12.70 -15.61
N PRO A 92 2.90 13.58 -15.96
CA PRO A 92 4.23 13.55 -15.40
C PRO A 92 4.21 13.61 -13.87
N LEU A 93 5.13 12.88 -13.25
CA LEU A 93 5.25 12.80 -11.81
C LEU A 93 6.58 13.40 -11.34
N LYS A 94 6.50 14.23 -10.33
CA LYS A 94 7.65 14.72 -9.55
C LYS A 94 7.54 14.28 -8.11
N ARG A 95 8.65 14.27 -7.42
CA ARG A 95 8.75 13.85 -6.01
C ARG A 95 9.29 15.01 -5.17
N LEU A 96 8.52 15.43 -4.20
CA LEU A 96 8.98 16.26 -3.10
C LEU A 96 9.53 15.33 -2.00
N TRP A 97 10.86 15.28 -1.86
CA TRP A 97 11.51 14.42 -0.89
C TRP A 97 12.09 15.25 0.25
N ILE A 98 11.36 15.31 1.34
CA ILE A 98 11.75 16.04 2.55
C ILE A 98 11.54 15.19 3.80
N SER A 99 12.42 15.33 4.78
CA SER A 99 12.34 14.66 6.09
C SER A 99 11.89 15.61 7.21
N SER A 100 11.60 16.84 6.87
CA SER A 100 11.13 17.88 7.81
C SER A 100 10.02 18.72 7.17
N VAL A 101 9.08 19.16 7.99
CA VAL A 101 7.92 19.97 7.57
C VAL A 101 8.06 21.46 7.95
N THR A 102 9.28 21.91 8.23
CA THR A 102 9.54 23.35 8.44
C THR A 102 9.38 24.13 7.14
N ASP A 103 9.00 25.38 7.22
CA ASP A 103 8.83 26.27 6.06
C ASP A 103 10.07 26.28 5.16
N LYS A 104 11.26 26.31 5.77
CA LYS A 104 12.53 26.25 5.05
C LYS A 104 12.67 24.94 4.27
N ALA A 105 12.47 23.80 4.93
CA ALA A 105 12.59 22.49 4.30
C ALA A 105 11.60 22.30 3.14
N ILE A 106 10.38 22.81 3.31
CA ILE A 106 9.35 22.76 2.25
C ILE A 106 9.79 23.61 1.05
N ARG A 107 10.22 24.86 1.27
CA ARG A 107 10.67 25.76 0.19
C ARG A 107 11.88 25.18 -0.54
N ASP A 108 12.88 24.70 0.19
CA ASP A 108 14.07 24.08 -0.37
C ASP A 108 13.69 22.80 -1.16
N GLY A 109 12.77 22.01 -0.65
CA GLY A 109 12.26 20.80 -1.33
C GLY A 109 11.55 21.12 -2.64
N PHE A 110 10.71 22.15 -2.68
CA PHE A 110 10.06 22.62 -3.92
C PHE A 110 11.04 23.19 -4.93
N ALA A 111 12.13 23.83 -4.47
CA ALA A 111 13.20 24.30 -5.35
C ALA A 111 14.00 23.14 -5.97
N HIS A 112 13.99 21.92 -5.36
CA HIS A 112 14.77 20.77 -5.75
C HIS A 112 13.90 19.51 -5.99
N LEU A 113 12.76 19.69 -6.64
CA LEU A 113 11.89 18.56 -6.98
C LEU A 113 12.62 17.50 -7.81
N LYS A 114 12.51 16.25 -7.40
CA LYS A 114 13.11 15.10 -8.05
C LYS A 114 12.19 14.50 -9.11
N ASN A 115 12.78 13.81 -10.08
CA ASN A 115 11.97 12.99 -10.98
C ASN A 115 11.45 11.76 -10.21
N ALA A 116 10.15 11.47 -10.28
CA ALA A 116 9.59 10.33 -9.57
C ALA A 116 10.18 8.98 -10.03
N LYS A 117 10.76 8.89 -11.23
CA LYS A 117 11.47 7.69 -11.71
C LYS A 117 12.69 7.31 -10.85
N GLU A 118 13.32 8.27 -10.20
CA GLU A 118 14.46 8.00 -9.30
C GLU A 118 14.07 7.11 -8.10
N TYR A 119 12.78 7.05 -7.78
CA TYR A 119 12.22 6.29 -6.66
C TYR A 119 11.50 5.00 -7.10
N GLU A 120 11.66 4.57 -8.35
CA GLU A 120 11.00 3.38 -8.89
C GLU A 120 11.40 2.10 -8.14
N ASN A 121 12.69 1.93 -7.88
CA ASN A 121 13.18 0.77 -7.11
C ASN A 121 12.65 0.77 -5.66
N LEU A 122 12.50 1.94 -5.06
CA LEU A 122 11.91 2.06 -3.73
C LEU A 122 10.42 1.64 -3.74
N TYR A 123 9.69 2.06 -4.76
CA TYR A 123 8.31 1.64 -4.99
C TYR A 123 8.19 0.13 -5.22
N HIS A 124 9.05 -0.45 -6.07
CA HIS A 124 9.07 -1.90 -6.29
C HIS A 124 9.37 -2.68 -5.01
N ALA A 125 10.31 -2.22 -4.19
CA ALA A 125 10.60 -2.83 -2.89
C ALA A 125 9.41 -2.75 -1.94
N ALA A 126 8.68 -1.63 -1.92
CA ALA A 126 7.47 -1.46 -1.12
C ALA A 126 6.32 -2.37 -1.60
N THR A 127 6.13 -2.47 -2.91
CA THR A 127 5.14 -3.36 -3.52
C THR A 127 5.43 -4.82 -3.22
N ALA A 128 6.68 -5.27 -3.43
CA ALA A 128 7.10 -6.64 -3.13
C ALA A 128 6.88 -6.99 -1.66
N ARG A 129 7.14 -6.05 -0.75
CA ARG A 129 6.83 -6.23 0.68
C ARG A 129 5.34 -6.42 0.92
N ALA A 130 4.49 -5.53 0.38
CA ALA A 130 3.04 -5.60 0.57
C ALA A 130 2.46 -6.90 0.00
N GLU A 131 2.91 -7.34 -1.17
CA GLU A 131 2.52 -8.59 -1.80
C GLU A 131 2.98 -9.81 -0.99
N SER A 132 4.20 -9.78 -0.45
CA SER A 132 4.72 -10.83 0.43
C SER A 132 3.93 -10.91 1.75
N ASP A 133 3.58 -9.76 2.34
CA ASP A 133 2.77 -9.71 3.55
C ASP A 133 1.37 -10.27 3.30
N TRP A 134 0.79 -10.00 2.12
CA TRP A 134 -0.49 -10.57 1.69
C TRP A 134 -0.38 -12.10 1.52
N LEU A 135 0.61 -12.57 0.75
CA LEU A 135 0.79 -14.01 0.46
C LEU A 135 1.00 -14.82 1.74
N VAL A 136 1.94 -14.41 2.57
CA VAL A 136 2.25 -15.14 3.81
C VAL A 136 1.12 -15.00 4.81
N GLY A 137 0.65 -13.76 5.05
CA GLY A 137 -0.36 -13.47 6.07
C GLY A 137 -1.66 -14.21 5.81
N ILE A 138 -2.21 -14.11 4.61
CA ILE A 138 -3.51 -14.72 4.28
C ILE A 138 -3.42 -16.25 4.23
N ASN A 139 -2.42 -16.81 3.53
CA ASN A 139 -2.31 -18.24 3.39
C ASN A 139 -2.02 -18.94 4.73
N ALA A 140 -1.04 -18.43 5.49
CA ALA A 140 -0.69 -19.03 6.77
C ALA A 140 -1.81 -18.87 7.82
N THR A 141 -2.44 -17.70 7.88
CA THR A 141 -3.60 -17.47 8.77
C THR A 141 -4.73 -18.46 8.48
N ARG A 142 -5.10 -18.61 7.22
CA ARG A 142 -6.17 -19.54 6.83
C ARG A 142 -5.80 -21.00 7.08
N ALA A 143 -4.56 -21.39 6.75
CA ALA A 143 -4.08 -22.74 7.00
C ALA A 143 -4.15 -23.11 8.48
N LEU A 144 -3.65 -22.25 9.36
CA LEU A 144 -3.70 -22.47 10.80
C LEU A 144 -5.13 -22.49 11.34
N THR A 145 -5.96 -21.56 10.93
CA THR A 145 -7.37 -21.47 11.34
C THR A 145 -8.15 -22.72 10.92
N CYS A 146 -7.98 -23.16 9.67
CA CYS A 146 -8.65 -24.37 9.18
C CYS A 146 -8.13 -25.64 9.86
N LYS A 147 -6.81 -25.75 10.07
CA LYS A 147 -6.18 -26.94 10.66
C LYS A 147 -6.58 -27.14 12.11
N TYR A 148 -6.61 -26.07 12.90
CA TYR A 148 -6.84 -26.15 14.35
C TYR A 148 -8.29 -25.81 14.74
N ASN A 149 -9.13 -25.46 13.77
CA ASN A 149 -10.51 -25.00 13.99
C ASN A 149 -10.61 -23.91 15.08
N ALA A 150 -9.68 -22.96 15.04
CA ALA A 150 -9.55 -21.87 16.00
C ALA A 150 -9.17 -20.58 15.25
N GLN A 151 -9.65 -19.44 15.72
CA GLN A 151 -9.29 -18.14 15.12
C GLN A 151 -7.81 -17.82 15.44
N LEU A 152 -6.93 -18.17 14.52
CA LEU A 152 -5.50 -17.93 14.61
C LEU A 152 -5.07 -16.91 13.56
N SER A 153 -3.93 -16.26 13.80
CA SER A 153 -3.32 -15.33 12.85
C SER A 153 -1.83 -15.63 12.68
N CYS A 154 -1.32 -15.37 11.48
CA CYS A 154 0.09 -15.49 11.16
C CYS A 154 0.52 -14.34 10.27
N GLY A 155 1.75 -13.86 10.46
CA GLY A 155 2.31 -12.79 9.65
C GLY A 155 3.82 -12.78 9.70
N ARG A 156 4.46 -12.19 8.69
CA ARG A 156 5.92 -12.18 8.54
C ARG A 156 6.68 -11.46 9.66
N VAL A 157 6.03 -10.55 10.37
CA VAL A 157 6.63 -9.80 11.48
C VAL A 157 6.08 -10.28 12.81
N GLN A 158 4.77 -10.31 12.97
CA GLN A 158 4.13 -10.63 14.25
C GLN A 158 4.47 -12.04 14.77
N THR A 159 4.51 -13.04 13.87
CA THR A 159 4.74 -14.43 14.29
C THR A 159 6.18 -14.67 14.76
N PRO A 160 7.23 -14.23 14.05
CA PRO A 160 8.60 -14.30 14.57
C PRO A 160 8.80 -13.50 15.85
N THR A 161 8.18 -12.33 15.97
CA THR A 161 8.27 -11.51 17.19
C THR A 161 7.66 -12.25 18.38
N LEU A 162 6.48 -12.84 18.20
CA LEU A 162 5.84 -13.64 19.25
C LEU A 162 6.67 -14.86 19.62
N ALA A 163 7.25 -15.55 18.64
CA ALA A 163 8.11 -16.71 18.88
C ALA A 163 9.36 -16.33 19.71
N MET A 164 9.99 -15.19 19.43
CA MET A 164 11.11 -14.70 20.23
C MET A 164 10.73 -14.38 21.68
N ILE A 165 9.55 -13.77 21.88
CA ILE A 165 9.03 -13.46 23.22
C ILE A 165 8.74 -14.77 23.98
N ALA A 166 8.03 -15.71 23.36
CA ALA A 166 7.72 -17.00 23.98
C ALA A 166 8.97 -17.79 24.35
N ALA A 167 9.96 -17.86 23.46
CA ALA A 167 11.24 -18.52 23.77
C ALA A 167 11.97 -17.86 24.97
N ARG A 168 11.89 -16.53 25.06
CA ARG A 168 12.50 -15.80 26.18
C ARG A 168 11.77 -16.03 27.52
N GLU A 169 10.47 -16.29 27.51
CA GLU A 169 9.71 -16.59 28.71
C GLU A 169 9.97 -18.03 29.25
N GLU A 170 10.43 -18.92 28.38
CA GLU A 170 10.77 -20.31 28.75
C GLU A 170 12.18 -20.46 29.35
N GLU A 171 13.06 -19.45 29.20
CA GLU A 171 14.41 -19.39 29.82
C GLU A 171 14.35 -18.98 31.31
#